data_1d990b226259284bcdcebdc10f814ff8
#
_entry.id   1d990b226259284bcdcebdc10f814ff8
#
_cell.length_a   1.000
_cell.length_b   1.000
_cell.length_c   1.000
_cell.angle_alpha   90.00
_cell.angle_beta   90.00
_cell.angle_gamma   90.00
#
_symmetry.space_group_name_H-M   'P 1'
#
loop_
_entity.id
_entity.type
_entity.pdbx_description
1 polymer ?
#
loop_
_entity_poly.entity_id
_entity_poly.type
_entity_poly.pdbx_seq_one_letter_code
_entity_poly.pdbx_strand_id
1 'polypeptide(L)'
;MVTTVTGTIRRITSSSRLAAVAVAAVAAAVLIGAAGPAGAVAVAAPVPLGTAAHFAVLGASTVTNTGPTVITGDLGLSPGTSVTGFPPGLVIGTVHTADSVALKAQADLTTAYNDAAGQAATATIPTELGGTTQTPGVYVSAAGTFGITGTVTLDAQGNPAAVFIFKAASTLITASASNVKLVNGAKAANVFWLAGSSATLGTNSTFRGNILALASITVTTGVTVHGRTLARTAAVTLDTDTITK
;
A
#
# COMPACT_ATOMS: atom_id res chain seq x y z
N MET A 1 -33.65 -67.65 75.71
CA MET A 1 -34.44 -68.89 75.44
C MET A 1 -34.29 -69.06 73.93
N VAL A 2 -33.34 -69.90 73.51
CA VAL A 2 -33.57 -71.11 72.76
C VAL A 2 -34.34 -70.83 71.46
N THR A 3 -33.90 -71.14 70.23
CA THR A 3 -33.35 -72.41 69.78
C THR A 3 -32.71 -72.23 68.39
N THR A 4 -31.61 -72.89 68.18
CA THR A 4 -30.89 -73.21 66.94
C THR A 4 -31.74 -74.12 66.03
N VAL A 5 -31.63 -73.92 64.68
CA VAL A 5 -31.75 -75.07 63.76
C VAL A 5 -30.79 -74.89 62.61
N THR A 6 -29.86 -75.82 62.51
CA THR A 6 -28.90 -76.09 61.48
C THR A 6 -29.57 -76.81 60.31
N GLY A 7 -29.21 -76.45 59.12
CA GLY A 7 -29.62 -77.19 57.92
C GLY A 7 -28.58 -77.10 56.83
N THR A 8 -27.69 -78.06 56.77
CA THR A 8 -26.74 -78.35 55.70
C THR A 8 -27.41 -79.05 54.55
N ILE A 9 -27.22 -78.72 53.30
CA ILE A 9 -27.23 -79.68 52.17
C ILE A 9 -26.58 -79.08 50.92
N ARG A 10 -25.47 -79.62 50.55
CA ARG A 10 -24.95 -80.17 49.31
C ARG A 10 -24.77 -79.27 48.04
N ARG A 11 -23.57 -79.35 47.62
CA ARG A 11 -23.00 -79.05 46.29
C ARG A 11 -23.75 -79.71 45.15
N ILE A 12 -23.92 -78.96 44.06
CA ILE A 12 -23.88 -79.50 42.69
C ILE A 12 -23.04 -78.59 41.82
N THR A 13 -22.02 -79.18 41.33
CA THR A 13 -21.09 -78.59 40.29
C THR A 13 -21.79 -78.78 38.96
N SER A 14 -21.90 -77.68 38.20
CA SER A 14 -21.95 -77.77 36.74
C SER A 14 -21.22 -76.56 36.11
N SER A 15 -20.17 -76.90 35.50
CA SER A 15 -19.32 -76.02 34.70
C SER A 15 -20.04 -75.62 33.38
N SER A 16 -20.29 -74.37 33.20
CA SER A 16 -20.64 -73.83 31.88
C SER A 16 -19.73 -72.61 31.59
N ARG A 17 -18.82 -72.83 30.69
CA ARG A 17 -17.96 -71.81 30.17
C ARG A 17 -18.82 -70.92 29.25
N LEU A 18 -19.08 -69.69 29.66
CA LEU A 18 -19.56 -68.65 28.77
C LEU A 18 -18.39 -67.75 28.46
N ALA A 19 -18.02 -67.78 27.17
CA ALA A 19 -17.02 -66.88 26.60
C ALA A 19 -17.59 -65.46 26.59
N ALA A 20 -16.96 -64.53 27.33
CA ALA A 20 -17.26 -63.14 27.27
C ALA A 20 -16.57 -62.58 26.01
N VAL A 21 -17.34 -62.23 24.99
CA VAL A 21 -16.89 -61.47 23.85
C VAL A 21 -16.77 -60.00 24.28
N ALA A 22 -15.57 -59.55 24.52
CA ALA A 22 -15.30 -58.14 24.76
C ALA A 22 -15.38 -57.36 23.41
N VAL A 23 -16.46 -56.64 23.20
CA VAL A 23 -16.57 -55.67 22.10
C VAL A 23 -15.76 -54.42 22.49
N ALA A 24 -14.56 -54.29 21.93
CA ALA A 24 -13.78 -53.08 22.02
C ALA A 24 -14.42 -52.00 21.11
N ALA A 25 -15.14 -51.07 21.68
CA ALA A 25 -15.57 -49.86 20.97
C ALA A 25 -14.37 -48.95 20.78
N VAL A 26 -13.83 -48.92 19.57
CA VAL A 26 -12.83 -47.92 19.14
C VAL A 26 -13.59 -46.61 18.95
N ALA A 27 -13.50 -45.72 19.92
CA ALA A 27 -13.94 -44.33 19.76
C ALA A 27 -12.93 -43.61 18.87
N ALA A 28 -13.23 -43.45 17.58
CA ALA A 28 -12.50 -42.58 16.69
C ALA A 28 -12.78 -41.13 17.13
N ALA A 29 -11.86 -40.53 17.88
CA ALA A 29 -11.86 -39.09 18.14
C ALA A 29 -11.57 -38.38 16.82
N VAL A 30 -12.59 -37.87 16.15
CA VAL A 30 -12.45 -36.93 15.05
C VAL A 30 -11.94 -35.62 15.65
N LEU A 31 -10.64 -35.36 15.55
CA LEU A 31 -10.06 -34.03 15.77
C LEU A 31 -10.61 -33.11 14.67
N ILE A 32 -11.71 -32.43 14.95
CA ILE A 32 -12.12 -31.26 14.20
C ILE A 32 -11.10 -30.18 14.58
N GLY A 33 -10.04 -30.05 13.81
CA GLY A 33 -9.13 -28.94 13.90
C GLY A 33 -9.96 -27.67 13.69
N ALA A 34 -10.14 -26.87 14.74
CA ALA A 34 -10.67 -25.53 14.61
C ALA A 34 -9.70 -24.77 13.71
N ALA A 35 -10.01 -24.63 12.42
CA ALA A 35 -9.39 -23.64 11.57
C ALA A 35 -9.65 -22.30 12.26
N GLY A 36 -8.63 -21.73 12.90
CA GLY A 36 -8.70 -20.36 13.40
C GLY A 36 -9.16 -19.46 12.25
N PRO A 37 -9.81 -18.33 12.54
CA PRO A 37 -10.24 -17.41 11.50
C PRO A 37 -8.99 -17.08 10.65
N ALA A 38 -9.02 -17.44 9.37
CA ALA A 38 -8.02 -17.00 8.43
C ALA A 38 -8.01 -15.49 8.55
N GLY A 39 -6.91 -14.92 9.07
CA GLY A 39 -6.80 -13.49 9.27
C GLY A 39 -7.13 -12.83 7.93
N ALA A 40 -8.16 -11.99 7.92
CA ALA A 40 -8.54 -11.28 6.73
C ALA A 40 -7.31 -10.49 6.25
N VAL A 41 -6.77 -10.85 5.09
CA VAL A 41 -5.67 -10.10 4.49
C VAL A 41 -6.19 -8.68 4.28
N ALA A 42 -5.53 -7.71 4.90
CA ALA A 42 -5.92 -6.32 4.77
C ALA A 42 -5.84 -5.93 3.30
N VAL A 43 -7.00 -5.70 2.68
CA VAL A 43 -7.08 -5.24 1.30
C VAL A 43 -6.89 -3.73 1.32
N ALA A 44 -5.96 -3.22 0.50
CA ALA A 44 -5.76 -1.79 0.34
C ALA A 44 -7.06 -1.11 -0.12
N ALA A 45 -7.53 -0.12 0.63
CA ALA A 45 -8.71 0.65 0.26
C ALA A 45 -8.33 1.81 -0.68
N PRO A 46 -9.26 2.25 -1.56
CA PRO A 46 -9.06 3.44 -2.36
C PRO A 46 -8.69 4.66 -1.51
N VAL A 47 -7.79 5.51 -2.02
CA VAL A 47 -7.39 6.76 -1.37
C VAL A 47 -8.04 7.93 -2.13
N PRO A 48 -9.08 8.56 -1.58
CA PRO A 48 -9.76 9.67 -2.23
C PRO A 48 -8.90 10.94 -2.15
N LEU A 49 -8.43 11.42 -3.29
CA LEU A 49 -7.61 12.64 -3.37
C LEU A 49 -8.45 13.94 -3.31
N GLY A 50 -9.79 13.86 -3.34
CA GLY A 50 -10.66 15.04 -3.36
C GLY A 50 -10.29 16.00 -4.51
N THR A 51 -10.21 17.30 -4.22
CA THR A 51 -9.83 18.30 -5.21
C THR A 51 -8.37 18.19 -5.65
N ALA A 52 -7.47 17.59 -4.83
CA ALA A 52 -6.10 17.31 -5.24
C ALA A 52 -6.00 16.36 -6.44
N ALA A 53 -7.07 15.63 -6.77
CA ALA A 53 -7.12 14.77 -7.95
C ALA A 53 -7.02 15.54 -9.29
N HIS A 54 -7.31 16.84 -9.31
CA HIS A 54 -7.20 17.68 -10.51
C HIS A 54 -5.76 18.09 -10.81
N PHE A 55 -4.89 18.07 -9.81
CA PHE A 55 -3.51 18.53 -9.91
C PHE A 55 -2.56 17.42 -10.37
N ALA A 56 -1.75 17.69 -11.36
CA ALA A 56 -0.58 16.89 -11.72
C ALA A 56 0.62 17.24 -10.82
N VAL A 57 0.73 18.52 -10.44
CA VAL A 57 1.75 19.04 -9.54
C VAL A 57 1.08 19.89 -8.48
N LEU A 58 1.35 19.62 -7.20
CA LEU A 58 0.87 20.44 -6.08
C LEU A 58 1.99 20.63 -5.06
N GLY A 59 2.41 21.86 -4.87
CA GLY A 59 3.42 22.26 -3.89
C GLY A 59 2.82 23.06 -2.74
N ALA A 60 3.58 23.21 -1.65
CA ALA A 60 3.17 24.05 -0.53
C ALA A 60 4.00 25.33 -0.42
N SER A 61 5.32 25.27 -0.51
CA SER A 61 6.19 26.44 -0.35
C SER A 61 6.56 27.11 -1.68
N THR A 62 7.02 26.32 -2.65
CA THR A 62 7.38 26.77 -4.01
C THR A 62 7.15 25.65 -5.02
N VAL A 63 6.93 26.03 -6.28
CA VAL A 63 7.11 25.14 -7.43
C VAL A 63 8.16 25.78 -8.33
N THR A 64 9.27 25.07 -8.53
CA THR A 64 10.38 25.54 -9.37
C THR A 64 10.61 24.58 -10.51
N ASN A 65 10.89 25.12 -11.68
CA ASN A 65 11.18 24.33 -12.87
C ASN A 65 12.42 24.85 -13.58
N THR A 66 13.22 23.96 -14.10
CA THR A 66 14.32 24.23 -15.04
C THR A 66 14.02 23.50 -16.35
N GLY A 67 14.21 24.17 -17.47
CA GLY A 67 14.04 23.59 -18.79
C GLY A 67 12.58 23.38 -19.22
N PRO A 68 12.36 22.71 -20.36
CA PRO A 68 11.06 22.60 -21.03
C PRO A 68 10.18 21.49 -20.47
N THR A 69 9.90 21.50 -19.17
CA THR A 69 8.94 20.58 -18.52
C THR A 69 7.54 20.75 -19.11
N VAL A 70 6.83 19.64 -19.35
CA VAL A 70 5.43 19.64 -19.77
C VAL A 70 4.56 18.99 -18.70
N ILE A 71 3.59 19.74 -18.17
CA ILE A 71 2.62 19.27 -17.18
C ILE A 71 1.25 19.19 -17.84
N THR A 72 0.65 17.99 -17.90
CA THR A 72 -0.72 17.78 -18.36
C THR A 72 -1.63 17.54 -17.14
N GLY A 73 -2.37 18.57 -16.77
CA GLY A 73 -3.17 18.70 -15.56
C GLY A 73 -2.88 20.03 -14.85
N ASP A 74 -3.57 20.29 -13.74
CA ASP A 74 -3.39 21.55 -13.03
C ASP A 74 -2.08 21.56 -12.24
N LEU A 75 -1.50 22.77 -12.10
CA LEU A 75 -0.39 23.06 -11.21
C LEU A 75 -0.93 23.90 -10.04
N GLY A 76 -0.67 23.45 -8.81
CA GLY A 76 -1.12 24.13 -7.61
C GLY A 76 0.02 24.48 -6.66
N LEU A 77 -0.14 25.62 -5.97
CA LEU A 77 0.75 26.08 -4.93
C LEU A 77 -0.05 26.78 -3.83
N SER A 78 0.02 26.30 -2.60
CA SER A 78 -0.56 26.96 -1.43
C SER A 78 0.08 26.41 -0.14
N PRO A 79 0.41 27.24 0.87
CA PRO A 79 0.22 28.71 0.97
C PRO A 79 1.26 29.54 0.22
N GLY A 80 2.32 28.93 -0.33
CA GLY A 80 3.35 29.64 -1.09
C GLY A 80 2.80 30.36 -2.32
N THR A 81 3.58 31.31 -2.82
CA THR A 81 3.18 32.15 -3.96
C THR A 81 4.16 32.12 -5.11
N SER A 82 5.30 31.41 -4.99
CA SER A 82 6.37 31.41 -5.97
C SER A 82 6.31 30.18 -6.87
N VAL A 83 5.80 30.38 -8.10
CA VAL A 83 5.89 29.42 -9.21
C VAL A 83 6.87 30.03 -10.23
N THR A 84 7.98 29.31 -10.52
CA THR A 84 9.05 29.80 -11.40
C THR A 84 9.42 28.79 -12.46
N GLY A 85 9.99 29.26 -13.61
CA GLY A 85 10.39 28.40 -14.70
C GLY A 85 9.27 28.04 -15.67
N PHE A 86 8.16 28.75 -15.66
CA PHE A 86 7.06 28.63 -16.60
C PHE A 86 6.76 30.00 -17.25
N PRO A 87 7.42 30.33 -18.43
CA PRO A 87 8.28 29.51 -19.30
C PRO A 87 9.69 29.27 -18.76
N PRO A 88 10.49 28.29 -19.32
CA PRO A 88 10.19 27.52 -20.54
C PRO A 88 9.27 26.32 -20.30
N GLY A 89 8.94 25.96 -19.03
CA GLY A 89 7.96 24.94 -18.75
C GLY A 89 6.57 25.32 -19.28
N LEU A 90 5.77 24.29 -19.61
CA LEU A 90 4.41 24.42 -20.11
C LEU A 90 3.43 23.69 -19.20
N VAL A 91 2.35 24.37 -18.81
CA VAL A 91 1.22 23.77 -18.10
C VAL A 91 0.03 23.66 -19.05
N ILE A 92 -0.39 22.44 -19.36
CA ILE A 92 -1.61 22.12 -20.09
C ILE A 92 -2.71 21.85 -19.06
N GLY A 93 -3.23 22.90 -18.47
CA GLY A 93 -4.16 22.95 -17.35
C GLY A 93 -4.23 24.35 -16.77
N THR A 94 -4.77 24.47 -15.56
CA THR A 94 -4.84 25.73 -14.84
C THR A 94 -3.73 25.83 -13.80
N VAL A 95 -3.14 27.02 -13.67
CA VAL A 95 -2.20 27.33 -12.58
C VAL A 95 -2.96 28.01 -11.45
N HIS A 96 -2.93 27.40 -10.28
CA HIS A 96 -3.56 27.87 -9.04
C HIS A 96 -2.48 28.27 -8.04
N THR A 97 -2.31 29.57 -7.79
CA THR A 97 -1.27 30.07 -6.89
C THR A 97 -1.92 30.82 -5.73
N ALA A 98 -1.78 30.29 -4.52
CA ALA A 98 -2.31 30.87 -3.27
C ALA A 98 -3.82 31.22 -3.33
N ASP A 99 -4.57 30.54 -4.20
CA ASP A 99 -6.02 30.70 -4.33
C ASP A 99 -6.81 29.66 -3.52
N SER A 100 -8.11 29.83 -3.44
CA SER A 100 -8.99 28.93 -2.71
C SER A 100 -9.01 27.50 -3.23
N VAL A 101 -8.74 27.30 -4.53
CA VAL A 101 -8.72 25.97 -5.17
C VAL A 101 -7.47 25.21 -4.73
N ALA A 102 -6.29 25.85 -4.79
CA ALA A 102 -5.04 25.26 -4.30
C ALA A 102 -5.06 25.03 -2.78
N LEU A 103 -5.65 25.97 -2.01
CA LEU A 103 -5.83 25.81 -0.56
C LEU A 103 -6.69 24.59 -0.22
N LYS A 104 -7.81 24.42 -0.92
CA LYS A 104 -8.70 23.27 -0.73
C LYS A 104 -7.99 21.97 -1.13
N ALA A 105 -7.22 21.98 -2.22
CA ALA A 105 -6.45 20.82 -2.68
C ALA A 105 -5.40 20.38 -1.63
N GLN A 106 -4.72 21.31 -0.97
CA GLN A 106 -3.78 21.00 0.12
C GLN A 106 -4.49 20.40 1.35
N ALA A 107 -5.68 20.88 1.69
CA ALA A 107 -6.48 20.28 2.77
C ALA A 107 -6.91 18.84 2.40
N ASP A 108 -7.37 18.61 1.17
CA ASP A 108 -7.76 17.29 0.71
C ASP A 108 -6.56 16.33 0.59
N LEU A 109 -5.40 16.84 0.13
CA LEU A 109 -4.15 16.07 0.12
C LEU A 109 -3.75 15.63 1.53
N THR A 110 -3.93 16.50 2.51
CA THR A 110 -3.66 16.17 3.92
C THR A 110 -4.56 15.04 4.41
N THR A 111 -5.84 15.09 4.09
CA THR A 111 -6.80 14.01 4.40
C THR A 111 -6.42 12.72 3.69
N ALA A 112 -6.15 12.76 2.39
CA ALA A 112 -5.76 11.59 1.60
C ALA A 112 -4.46 10.93 2.11
N TYR A 113 -3.47 11.75 2.50
CA TYR A 113 -2.23 11.25 3.09
C TYR A 113 -2.51 10.52 4.41
N ASN A 114 -3.32 11.11 5.30
CA ASN A 114 -3.64 10.52 6.59
C ASN A 114 -4.45 9.23 6.43
N ASP A 115 -5.41 9.20 5.50
CA ASP A 115 -6.19 8.01 5.19
C ASP A 115 -5.30 6.86 4.68
N ALA A 116 -4.39 7.16 3.76
CA ALA A 116 -3.47 6.15 3.24
C ALA A 116 -2.45 5.69 4.32
N ALA A 117 -1.94 6.62 5.12
CA ALA A 117 -1.02 6.30 6.22
C ALA A 117 -1.67 5.44 7.31
N GLY A 118 -2.96 5.67 7.59
CA GLY A 118 -3.77 4.94 8.58
C GLY A 118 -4.14 3.51 8.17
N GLN A 119 -4.05 3.15 6.90
CA GLN A 119 -4.39 1.79 6.46
C GLN A 119 -3.44 0.76 7.05
N ALA A 120 -3.99 -0.36 7.52
CA ALA A 120 -3.20 -1.46 8.08
C ALA A 120 -2.24 -2.04 7.02
N ALA A 121 -1.00 -2.29 7.40
CA ALA A 121 -0.02 -2.88 6.49
C ALA A 121 -0.38 -4.33 6.16
N THR A 122 -0.36 -4.68 4.89
CA THR A 122 -0.46 -6.06 4.40
C THR A 122 0.87 -6.79 4.66
N ALA A 123 1.99 -6.10 4.43
CA ALA A 123 3.32 -6.65 4.65
C ALA A 123 4.37 -5.55 4.89
N THR A 124 5.42 -5.93 5.62
CA THR A 124 6.68 -5.18 5.66
C THR A 124 7.62 -5.80 4.63
N ILE A 125 8.15 -4.98 3.73
CA ILE A 125 8.98 -5.41 2.61
C ILE A 125 10.35 -4.71 2.63
N PRO A 126 11.35 -5.26 1.94
CA PRO A 126 12.68 -4.66 1.83
C PRO A 126 12.63 -3.23 1.27
N THR A 127 13.68 -2.47 1.58
CA THR A 127 13.84 -1.10 1.08
C THR A 127 13.95 -1.04 -0.43
N GLU A 128 14.72 -1.94 -1.05
CA GLU A 128 14.93 -1.97 -2.50
C GLU A 128 13.81 -2.77 -3.17
N LEU A 129 13.11 -2.12 -4.08
CA LEU A 129 11.99 -2.69 -4.84
C LEU A 129 12.37 -3.09 -6.26
N GLY A 130 13.54 -2.66 -6.76
CA GLY A 130 14.01 -3.01 -8.09
C GLY A 130 14.13 -4.53 -8.26
N GLY A 131 13.70 -5.03 -9.43
CA GLY A 131 13.66 -6.46 -9.73
C GLY A 131 12.53 -7.24 -9.07
N THR A 132 11.68 -6.60 -8.23
CA THR A 132 10.58 -7.29 -7.55
C THR A 132 9.24 -7.09 -8.25
N THR A 133 8.29 -8.00 -7.95
CA THR A 133 6.88 -7.87 -8.34
C THR A 133 6.02 -7.77 -7.09
N GLN A 134 5.18 -6.73 -7.03
CA GLN A 134 4.24 -6.52 -5.92
C GLN A 134 2.80 -6.72 -6.41
N THR A 135 1.99 -7.35 -5.56
CA THR A 135 0.55 -7.53 -5.77
C THR A 135 -0.23 -6.43 -5.03
N PRO A 136 -1.56 -6.32 -5.19
CA PRO A 136 -2.35 -5.31 -4.47
C PRO A 136 -2.19 -5.41 -2.95
N GLY A 137 -1.99 -4.28 -2.28
CA GLY A 137 -1.80 -4.26 -0.83
C GLY A 137 -1.23 -2.96 -0.29
N VAL A 138 -1.03 -2.95 1.03
CA VAL A 138 -0.40 -1.86 1.78
C VAL A 138 0.96 -2.32 2.29
N TYR A 139 2.02 -1.70 1.82
CA TYR A 139 3.40 -2.08 2.08
C TYR A 139 4.12 -1.04 2.93
N VAL A 140 4.84 -1.50 3.94
CA VAL A 140 5.71 -0.67 4.78
C VAL A 140 7.16 -1.05 4.52
N SER A 141 8.04 -0.07 4.41
CA SER A 141 9.47 -0.30 4.27
C SER A 141 10.07 -0.76 5.61
N ALA A 142 10.85 -1.83 5.58
CA ALA A 142 11.56 -2.35 6.76
C ALA A 142 12.53 -1.33 7.38
N ALA A 143 13.17 -0.49 6.54
CA ALA A 143 14.13 0.54 6.99
C ALA A 143 13.55 1.97 6.93
N GLY A 144 12.24 2.12 6.70
CA GLY A 144 11.59 3.42 6.62
C GLY A 144 11.80 4.17 5.31
N THR A 145 12.53 3.63 4.36
CA THR A 145 12.76 4.21 3.02
C THR A 145 12.41 3.20 1.94
N PHE A 146 11.99 3.68 0.77
CA PHE A 146 11.90 2.86 -0.44
C PHE A 146 12.89 3.34 -1.48
N GLY A 147 13.60 2.38 -2.08
CA GLY A 147 14.48 2.54 -3.23
C GLY A 147 13.93 1.79 -4.44
N ILE A 148 14.12 2.34 -5.64
CA ILE A 148 13.80 1.66 -6.89
C ILE A 148 15.03 1.77 -7.82
N THR A 149 15.79 0.67 -7.93
CA THR A 149 16.90 0.54 -8.88
C THR A 149 16.50 -0.43 -9.98
N GLY A 150 16.45 0.04 -11.22
CA GLY A 150 15.91 -0.74 -12.33
C GLY A 150 14.38 -0.77 -12.33
N THR A 151 13.75 -1.93 -12.45
CA THR A 151 12.29 -2.02 -12.63
C THR A 151 11.61 -2.69 -11.44
N VAL A 152 10.61 -2.01 -10.85
CA VAL A 152 9.60 -2.64 -10.00
C VAL A 152 8.34 -2.92 -10.82
N THR A 153 7.75 -4.10 -10.67
CA THR A 153 6.52 -4.48 -11.36
C THR A 153 5.36 -4.50 -10.38
N LEU A 154 4.25 -3.84 -10.73
CA LEU A 154 3.00 -3.86 -9.97
C LEU A 154 1.97 -4.67 -10.76
N ASP A 155 1.60 -5.82 -10.22
CA ASP A 155 0.70 -6.78 -10.85
C ASP A 155 -0.68 -6.74 -10.20
N ALA A 156 -1.67 -6.20 -10.90
CA ALA A 156 -3.05 -6.12 -10.40
C ALA A 156 -3.80 -7.47 -10.45
N GLN A 157 -3.15 -8.54 -10.93
CA GLN A 157 -3.73 -9.88 -11.00
C GLN A 157 -5.09 -9.92 -11.72
N GLY A 158 -5.25 -9.09 -12.76
CA GLY A 158 -6.48 -8.98 -13.53
C GLY A 158 -7.57 -8.09 -12.91
N ASN A 159 -7.32 -7.47 -11.74
CA ASN A 159 -8.28 -6.58 -11.10
C ASN A 159 -7.96 -5.10 -11.39
N PRO A 160 -8.73 -4.41 -12.27
CA PRO A 160 -8.47 -3.00 -12.60
C PRO A 160 -8.81 -2.01 -11.47
N ALA A 161 -9.45 -2.48 -10.39
CA ALA A 161 -9.72 -1.71 -9.18
C ALA A 161 -8.67 -1.93 -8.08
N ALA A 162 -7.66 -2.76 -8.34
CA ALA A 162 -6.58 -3.05 -7.40
C ALA A 162 -5.86 -1.78 -6.93
N VAL A 163 -5.61 -1.68 -5.64
CA VAL A 163 -4.93 -0.55 -5.00
C VAL A 163 -3.59 -1.00 -4.44
N PHE A 164 -2.57 -0.16 -4.64
CA PHE A 164 -1.22 -0.36 -4.12
C PHE A 164 -0.84 0.87 -3.29
N ILE A 165 -0.44 0.66 -2.05
CA ILE A 165 0.01 1.73 -1.16
C ILE A 165 1.38 1.36 -0.60
N PHE A 166 2.39 2.20 -0.87
CA PHE A 166 3.75 2.05 -0.36
C PHE A 166 4.01 3.16 0.66
N LYS A 167 4.27 2.79 1.92
CA LYS A 167 4.48 3.71 3.02
C LYS A 167 5.95 3.71 3.44
N ALA A 168 6.69 4.73 3.02
CA ALA A 168 8.02 5.03 3.53
C ALA A 168 7.89 5.98 4.72
N ALA A 169 8.40 5.60 5.89
CA ALA A 169 8.41 6.49 7.06
C ALA A 169 9.30 7.73 6.85
N SER A 170 10.24 7.65 5.92
CA SER A 170 11.16 8.74 5.55
C SER A 170 11.07 9.04 4.04
N THR A 171 11.89 8.43 3.22
CA THR A 171 12.07 8.85 1.81
C THR A 171 11.66 7.79 0.80
N LEU A 172 11.27 8.27 -0.39
CA LEU A 172 11.17 7.51 -1.61
C LEU A 172 12.27 8.00 -2.57
N ILE A 173 13.13 7.11 -3.04
CA ILE A 173 14.23 7.47 -3.95
C ILE A 173 14.21 6.50 -5.14
N THR A 174 14.21 7.01 -6.35
CA THR A 174 14.44 6.19 -7.53
C THR A 174 15.81 6.45 -8.12
N ALA A 175 16.49 5.41 -8.56
CA ALA A 175 17.73 5.54 -9.30
C ALA A 175 17.47 6.07 -10.72
N SER A 176 18.53 6.56 -11.40
CA SER A 176 18.44 6.96 -12.80
C SER A 176 17.98 5.79 -13.68
N ALA A 177 17.17 6.09 -14.70
CA ALA A 177 16.59 5.14 -15.64
C ALA A 177 15.76 4.02 -15.00
N SER A 178 15.28 4.22 -13.78
CA SER A 178 14.39 3.27 -13.12
C SER A 178 12.97 3.30 -13.69
N ASN A 179 12.22 2.24 -13.48
CA ASN A 179 10.89 2.10 -14.06
C ASN A 179 9.90 1.46 -13.07
N VAL A 180 8.74 2.08 -12.90
CA VAL A 180 7.58 1.46 -12.28
C VAL A 180 6.70 0.88 -13.39
N LYS A 181 6.68 -0.45 -13.55
CA LYS A 181 5.92 -1.15 -14.58
C LYS A 181 4.58 -1.62 -14.02
N LEU A 182 3.49 -1.31 -14.73
CA LEU A 182 2.14 -1.77 -14.40
C LEU A 182 1.74 -2.91 -15.33
N VAL A 183 1.21 -4.01 -14.78
CA VAL A 183 0.77 -5.17 -15.55
C VAL A 183 -0.59 -5.67 -15.07
N ASN A 184 -1.22 -6.50 -15.90
CA ASN A 184 -2.47 -7.23 -15.58
C ASN A 184 -3.59 -6.32 -15.05
N GLY A 185 -3.76 -5.14 -15.67
CA GLY A 185 -4.84 -4.21 -15.33
C GLY A 185 -4.51 -3.18 -14.25
N ALA A 186 -3.27 -3.15 -13.72
CA ALA A 186 -2.85 -2.12 -12.77
C ALA A 186 -2.96 -0.72 -13.40
N LYS A 187 -3.45 0.25 -12.60
CA LYS A 187 -3.65 1.64 -13.04
C LYS A 187 -2.85 2.59 -12.17
N ALA A 188 -2.14 3.54 -12.78
CA ALA A 188 -1.37 4.55 -12.05
C ALA A 188 -2.22 5.35 -11.05
N ALA A 189 -3.49 5.60 -11.37
CA ALA A 189 -4.43 6.30 -10.49
C ALA A 189 -4.65 5.57 -9.14
N ASN A 190 -4.44 4.25 -9.08
CA ASN A 190 -4.64 3.42 -7.89
C ASN A 190 -3.32 3.05 -7.19
N VAL A 191 -2.20 3.65 -7.59
CA VAL A 191 -0.89 3.44 -6.96
C VAL A 191 -0.54 4.69 -6.16
N PHE A 192 -0.24 4.51 -4.87
CA PHE A 192 0.08 5.60 -3.94
C PHE A 192 1.42 5.35 -3.25
N TRP A 193 2.30 6.35 -3.36
CA TRP A 193 3.62 6.34 -2.77
C TRP A 193 3.69 7.41 -1.69
N LEU A 194 3.63 6.99 -0.42
CA LEU A 194 3.72 7.90 0.71
C LEU A 194 5.17 8.04 1.15
N ALA A 195 5.66 9.27 1.18
CA ALA A 195 6.95 9.60 1.76
C ALA A 195 6.73 10.42 3.04
N GLY A 196 7.17 9.91 4.19
CA GLY A 196 7.10 10.58 5.48
C GLY A 196 8.02 11.80 5.59
N SER A 197 8.88 12.00 4.59
CA SER A 197 9.67 13.20 4.37
C SER A 197 9.58 13.56 2.88
N SER A 198 10.56 13.18 2.08
CA SER A 198 10.72 13.65 0.70
C SER A 198 10.77 12.52 -0.31
N ALA A 199 10.43 12.82 -1.56
CA ALA A 199 10.63 11.94 -2.69
C ALA A 199 11.62 12.53 -3.68
N THR A 200 12.50 11.68 -4.25
CA THR A 200 13.44 12.07 -5.31
C THR A 200 13.34 11.05 -6.43
N LEU A 201 12.99 11.52 -7.62
CA LEU A 201 12.96 10.70 -8.83
C LEU A 201 14.26 10.92 -9.62
N GLY A 202 15.00 9.84 -9.85
CA GLY A 202 16.27 9.86 -10.56
C GLY A 202 16.12 10.12 -12.06
N THR A 203 17.13 10.72 -12.65
CA THR A 203 17.21 11.16 -14.05
C THR A 203 16.74 10.09 -15.04
N ASN A 204 15.91 10.49 -16.02
CA ASN A 204 15.38 9.62 -17.08
C ASN A 204 14.56 8.43 -16.55
N SER A 205 14.05 8.48 -15.34
CA SER A 205 13.18 7.42 -14.81
C SER A 205 11.75 7.55 -15.36
N THR A 206 11.06 6.40 -15.42
CA THR A 206 9.63 6.35 -15.75
C THR A 206 8.86 5.94 -14.51
N PHE A 207 8.13 6.87 -13.94
CA PHE A 207 7.41 6.69 -12.69
C PHE A 207 5.90 6.59 -12.92
N ARG A 208 5.22 5.70 -12.19
CA ARG A 208 3.76 5.54 -12.26
C ARG A 208 3.16 5.51 -10.88
N GLY A 209 2.12 6.32 -10.70
CA GLY A 209 1.40 6.46 -9.43
C GLY A 209 1.41 7.87 -8.89
N ASN A 210 0.76 8.04 -7.75
CA ASN A 210 0.60 9.31 -7.06
C ASN A 210 1.60 9.38 -5.91
N ILE A 211 2.50 10.36 -5.93
CA ILE A 211 3.42 10.64 -4.83
C ILE A 211 2.74 11.59 -3.86
N LEU A 212 2.59 11.19 -2.62
CA LEU A 212 2.11 12.01 -1.51
C LEU A 212 3.27 12.17 -0.52
N ALA A 213 4.01 13.26 -0.63
CA ALA A 213 5.15 13.53 0.24
C ALA A 213 4.76 14.49 1.37
N LEU A 214 5.19 14.19 2.60
CA LEU A 214 5.00 15.11 3.72
C LEU A 214 5.77 16.42 3.49
N ALA A 215 6.99 16.34 2.99
CA ALA A 215 7.80 17.51 2.68
C ALA A 215 7.93 17.73 1.16
N SER A 216 9.11 17.60 0.60
CA SER A 216 9.40 18.00 -0.77
C SER A 216 9.38 16.85 -1.78
N ILE A 217 9.21 17.20 -3.04
CA ILE A 217 9.39 16.28 -4.16
C ILE A 217 10.38 16.91 -5.13
N THR A 218 11.43 16.16 -5.48
CA THR A 218 12.39 16.52 -6.51
C THR A 218 12.25 15.53 -7.67
N VAL A 219 11.93 16.07 -8.83
CA VAL A 219 11.92 15.35 -10.10
C VAL A 219 13.13 15.82 -10.87
N THR A 220 14.13 14.94 -11.03
CA THR A 220 15.38 15.33 -11.73
C THR A 220 15.21 15.22 -13.23
N THR A 221 16.23 15.66 -13.99
CA THR A 221 16.17 15.83 -15.44
C THR A 221 15.57 14.65 -16.20
N GLY A 222 14.59 14.93 -17.05
CA GLY A 222 14.08 14.01 -18.07
C GLY A 222 13.16 12.89 -17.53
N VAL A 223 12.61 13.06 -16.36
CA VAL A 223 11.70 12.07 -15.78
C VAL A 223 10.32 12.11 -16.44
N THR A 224 9.75 10.94 -16.69
CA THR A 224 8.35 10.81 -17.10
C THR A 224 7.51 10.30 -15.93
N VAL A 225 6.53 11.09 -15.49
CA VAL A 225 5.56 10.73 -14.44
C VAL A 225 4.19 10.51 -15.06
N HIS A 226 3.67 9.29 -14.97
CA HIS A 226 2.26 9.00 -15.20
C HIS A 226 1.54 8.94 -13.83
N GLY A 227 1.03 10.06 -13.40
CA GLY A 227 0.46 10.24 -12.07
C GLY A 227 0.64 11.66 -11.55
N ARG A 228 0.89 11.81 -10.25
CA ARG A 228 0.89 13.11 -9.57
C ARG A 228 2.09 13.26 -8.64
N THR A 229 2.56 14.50 -8.48
CA THR A 229 3.58 14.89 -7.51
C THR A 229 2.95 15.89 -6.53
N LEU A 230 2.57 15.39 -5.34
CA LEU A 230 1.77 16.14 -4.37
C LEU A 230 2.57 16.29 -3.07
N ALA A 231 3.13 17.49 -2.84
CA ALA A 231 3.92 17.86 -1.67
C ALA A 231 3.07 18.67 -0.67
N ARG A 232 3.04 18.23 0.60
CA ARG A 232 2.14 18.79 1.62
C ARG A 232 2.68 20.05 2.30
N THR A 233 3.99 20.14 2.56
CA THR A 233 4.55 21.22 3.38
C THR A 233 5.72 21.95 2.75
N ALA A 234 6.31 21.41 1.68
CA ALA A 234 7.50 21.99 1.07
C ALA A 234 7.37 22.12 -0.46
N ALA A 235 8.52 22.17 -1.15
CA ALA A 235 8.60 22.47 -2.57
C ALA A 235 8.38 21.27 -3.46
N VAL A 236 7.98 21.54 -4.71
CA VAL A 236 8.17 20.62 -5.85
C VAL A 236 9.17 21.26 -6.79
N THR A 237 10.25 20.51 -7.12
CA THR A 237 11.30 20.92 -8.05
C THR A 237 11.28 20.01 -9.26
N LEU A 238 11.29 20.60 -10.45
CA LEU A 238 11.18 19.94 -11.75
C LEU A 238 12.34 20.34 -12.66
N ASP A 239 12.74 19.45 -13.58
CA ASP A 239 13.79 19.74 -14.56
C ASP A 239 13.59 18.94 -15.85
N THR A 240 13.06 19.57 -16.89
CA THR A 240 12.90 18.98 -18.23
C THR A 240 12.03 17.70 -18.21
N ASP A 241 10.93 17.71 -17.46
CA ASP A 241 10.10 16.55 -17.17
C ASP A 241 8.84 16.47 -18.01
N THR A 242 8.22 15.29 -18.05
CA THR A 242 6.85 15.09 -18.55
C THR A 242 5.98 14.53 -17.43
N ILE A 243 4.97 15.29 -17.01
CA ILE A 243 4.05 14.86 -15.93
C ILE A 243 2.63 14.84 -16.48
N THR A 244 1.99 13.67 -16.44
CA THR A 244 0.62 13.44 -16.94
C THR A 244 -0.19 12.66 -15.90
N LYS A 245 -1.28 13.30 -15.42
CA LYS A 245 -2.20 12.67 -14.44
C LYS A 245 -3.24 11.76 -15.09
#